data_41b81b7f96f255241d8a3d19f3e40720
#
_entry.id   41b81b7f96f255241d8a3d19f3e40720
#
_cell.length_a   1.000
_cell.length_b   1.000
_cell.length_c   1.000
_cell.angle_alpha   90.00
_cell.angle_beta   90.00
_cell.angle_gamma   90.00
#
_symmetry.space_group_name_H-M   'P 1'
#
loop_
_entity.id
_entity.type
_entity.pdbx_description
1 polymer ?
#
loop_
_entity_poly.entity_id
_entity_poly.type
_entity_poly.pdbx_seq_one_letter_code
_entity_poly.pdbx_strand_id
1 'polypeptide(L)'
;SDFDSNGSTETVVATAKKGSYYTLVGLDDLGAQMVSLRKKYPNYKSFAGKPIEEIFGPEALQAARLYEATELRSGYLKNEEGHFKYYPFPNTLQVAPVLTFLPYDFTGDGKTEVLAAGNYFGVKPYQGRLDAFPGALILGESEILPGNRMGLDFMNKSIRHLSVIELNDEPFLLAVYNGDAAEVYQLMKNN
;
A
#
# COMPACT_ATOMS: atom_id res chain seq x y z
N SER A 1 14.23 18.05 2.06
CA SER A 1 15.20 19.11 2.35
C SER A 1 16.49 18.51 2.87
N ASP A 2 17.58 19.26 2.76
CA ASP A 2 18.82 18.97 3.49
C ASP A 2 18.66 19.60 4.88
N PHE A 3 18.29 18.77 5.88
CA PHE A 3 17.99 19.24 7.24
C PHE A 3 19.23 19.40 8.12
N ASP A 4 20.34 18.80 7.77
CA ASP A 4 21.59 18.87 8.57
C ASP A 4 22.76 19.52 7.84
N SER A 5 22.51 20.10 6.66
CA SER A 5 23.46 20.83 5.82
C SER A 5 24.67 20.00 5.41
N ASN A 6 24.47 18.71 5.15
CA ASN A 6 25.52 17.80 4.71
C ASN A 6 25.62 17.67 3.18
N GLY A 7 24.76 18.35 2.42
CA GLY A 7 24.64 18.32 0.96
C GLY A 7 23.76 17.21 0.41
N SER A 8 23.17 16.39 1.26
CA SER A 8 22.20 15.33 0.89
C SER A 8 20.76 15.78 1.23
N THR A 9 19.79 15.25 0.49
CA THR A 9 18.38 15.50 0.80
C THR A 9 17.81 14.38 1.64
N GLU A 10 17.29 14.70 2.81
CA GLU A 10 16.57 13.75 3.65
C GLU A 10 15.07 13.82 3.38
N THR A 11 14.42 12.67 3.52
CA THR A 11 12.96 12.54 3.49
C THR A 11 12.44 12.22 4.88
N VAL A 12 11.62 13.11 5.42
CA VAL A 12 10.96 12.93 6.71
C VAL A 12 9.48 12.67 6.48
N VAL A 13 9.02 11.47 6.87
CA VAL A 13 7.60 11.12 6.84
C VAL A 13 7.00 11.42 8.20
N ALA A 14 5.91 12.21 8.21
CA ALA A 14 5.24 12.62 9.44
C ALA A 14 3.73 12.39 9.33
N THR A 15 3.07 12.27 10.48
CA THR A 15 1.61 12.16 10.59
C THR A 15 1.06 13.28 11.45
N ALA A 16 -0.12 13.80 11.09
CA ALA A 16 -0.83 14.78 11.86
C ALA A 16 -1.48 14.15 13.10
N LYS A 17 -1.25 14.74 14.29
CA LYS A 17 -1.86 14.32 15.53
C LYS A 17 -2.05 15.53 16.45
N LYS A 18 -3.28 15.78 16.89
CA LYS A 18 -3.62 16.88 17.83
C LYS A 18 -3.13 18.26 17.39
N GLY A 19 -3.19 18.54 16.08
CA GLY A 19 -2.81 19.85 15.51
C GLY A 19 -1.32 20.06 15.27
N SER A 20 -0.49 19.04 15.47
CA SER A 20 0.95 19.04 15.16
C SER A 20 1.34 17.84 14.32
N TYR A 21 2.51 17.85 13.70
CA TYR A 21 3.05 16.73 12.94
C TYR A 21 4.14 16.01 13.74
N TYR A 22 4.11 14.69 13.71
CA TYR A 22 5.06 13.82 14.41
C TYR A 22 5.67 12.83 13.42
N THR A 23 6.96 12.55 13.56
CA THR A 23 7.66 11.59 12.70
C THR A 23 7.08 10.19 12.85
N LEU A 24 6.91 9.48 11.73
CA LEU A 24 6.48 8.07 11.73
C LEU A 24 7.58 7.11 12.17
N VAL A 25 8.83 7.52 12.01
CA VAL A 25 10.00 6.72 12.36
C VAL A 25 10.69 7.27 13.61
N GLY A 26 11.36 6.39 14.33
CA GLY A 26 12.04 6.74 15.59
C GLY A 26 13.40 7.40 15.39
N LEU A 27 14.03 7.73 16.52
CA LEU A 27 15.34 8.39 16.55
C LEU A 27 16.45 7.59 15.84
N ASP A 28 16.41 6.26 15.86
CA ASP A 28 17.45 5.45 15.21
C ASP A 28 17.39 5.57 13.68
N ASP A 29 16.19 5.51 13.12
CA ASP A 29 16.00 5.62 11.67
C ASP A 29 16.36 7.03 11.16
N LEU A 30 15.91 8.06 11.88
CA LEU A 30 16.25 9.45 11.53
C LEU A 30 17.73 9.74 11.76
N GLY A 31 18.30 9.23 12.85
CA GLY A 31 19.71 9.39 13.17
C GLY A 31 20.66 8.59 12.27
N ALA A 32 20.16 7.60 11.52
CA ALA A 32 20.90 6.94 10.46
C ALA A 32 21.02 7.83 9.20
N GLN A 33 19.99 8.66 8.93
CA GLN A 33 20.01 9.65 7.85
C GLN A 33 20.75 10.93 8.27
N MET A 34 20.52 11.40 9.50
CA MET A 34 21.01 12.69 10.03
C MET A 34 21.74 12.46 11.35
N VAL A 35 23.06 12.33 11.29
CA VAL A 35 23.91 12.11 12.48
C VAL A 35 23.80 13.26 13.49
N SER A 36 23.51 14.47 13.03
CA SER A 36 23.27 15.67 13.84
C SER A 36 22.16 15.47 14.87
N LEU A 37 21.10 14.70 14.53
CA LEU A 37 19.99 14.40 15.44
C LEU A 37 20.42 13.57 16.65
N ARG A 38 21.36 12.65 16.49
CA ARG A 38 21.90 11.86 17.63
C ARG A 38 22.71 12.72 18.60
N LYS A 39 23.31 13.80 18.13
CA LYS A 39 23.97 14.79 18.99
C LYS A 39 22.95 15.65 19.74
N LYS A 40 21.86 16.06 19.04
CA LYS A 40 20.78 16.86 19.63
C LYS A 40 19.93 16.04 20.62
N TYR A 41 19.68 14.76 20.31
CA TYR A 41 18.86 13.85 21.09
C TYR A 41 19.66 12.59 21.47
N PRO A 42 20.36 12.60 22.58
CA PRO A 42 21.27 11.49 22.96
C PRO A 42 20.54 10.22 23.39
N ASN A 43 19.23 10.29 23.63
CA ASN A 43 18.41 9.13 24.02
C ASN A 43 16.95 9.31 23.58
N TYR A 44 16.20 8.19 23.59
CA TYR A 44 14.79 8.18 23.16
C TYR A 44 13.89 9.08 24.00
N LYS A 45 14.15 9.21 25.30
CA LYS A 45 13.35 10.05 26.19
C LYS A 45 13.43 11.52 25.80
N SER A 46 14.57 11.99 25.33
CA SER A 46 14.73 13.37 24.86
C SER A 46 14.08 13.65 23.51
N PHE A 47 13.83 12.62 22.71
CA PHE A 47 13.24 12.71 21.37
C PHE A 47 11.73 12.41 21.37
N ALA A 48 11.28 11.45 22.17
CA ALA A 48 9.92 10.93 22.13
C ALA A 48 8.87 12.01 22.39
N GLY A 49 7.82 12.01 21.55
CA GLY A 49 6.67 12.92 21.67
C GLY A 49 6.94 14.35 21.20
N LYS A 50 8.11 14.62 20.59
CA LYS A 50 8.40 15.94 20.02
C LYS A 50 7.79 16.10 18.62
N PRO A 51 7.11 17.21 18.35
CA PRO A 51 6.64 17.51 17.00
C PRO A 51 7.83 17.89 16.08
N ILE A 52 7.59 17.80 14.76
CA ILE A 52 8.66 18.06 13.77
C ILE A 52 9.20 19.49 13.85
N GLU A 53 8.38 20.44 14.26
CA GLU A 53 8.77 21.84 14.47
C GLU A 53 9.86 21.97 15.56
N GLU A 54 9.76 21.16 16.62
CA GLU A 54 10.78 21.16 17.68
C GLU A 54 12.04 20.38 17.27
N ILE A 55 11.86 19.36 16.43
CA ILE A 55 12.98 18.52 15.96
C ILE A 55 13.85 19.28 14.96
N PHE A 56 13.25 19.88 13.94
CA PHE A 56 13.95 20.47 12.81
C PHE A 56 14.01 22.01 12.86
N GLY A 57 13.09 22.62 13.59
CA GLY A 57 12.93 24.07 13.64
C GLY A 57 12.08 24.63 12.49
N PRO A 58 11.45 25.80 12.71
CA PRO A 58 10.53 26.38 11.73
C PRO A 58 11.21 26.80 10.42
N GLU A 59 12.43 27.29 10.47
CA GLU A 59 13.17 27.74 9.28
C GLU A 59 13.48 26.59 8.33
N ALA A 60 13.97 25.45 8.84
CA ALA A 60 14.27 24.27 8.04
C ALA A 60 13.00 23.65 7.42
N LEU A 61 11.89 23.66 8.16
CA LEU A 61 10.60 23.18 7.65
C LEU A 61 10.03 24.11 6.59
N GLN A 62 10.18 25.43 6.74
CA GLN A 62 9.73 26.40 5.73
C GLN A 62 10.53 26.28 4.42
N ALA A 63 11.80 25.93 4.51
CA ALA A 63 12.67 25.70 3.36
C ALA A 63 12.47 24.31 2.72
N ALA A 64 11.77 23.41 3.41
CA ALA A 64 11.54 22.05 2.93
C ALA A 64 10.41 22.00 1.87
N ARG A 65 10.57 21.11 0.89
CA ARG A 65 9.47 20.78 -0.02
C ARG A 65 8.46 19.88 0.69
N LEU A 66 7.23 20.35 0.84
CA LEU A 66 6.14 19.60 1.45
C LEU A 66 5.36 18.83 0.39
N TYR A 67 5.11 17.57 0.68
CA TYR A 67 4.12 16.74 0.01
C TYR A 67 3.11 16.23 1.04
N GLU A 68 1.85 16.24 0.68
CA GLU A 68 0.79 15.78 1.55
C GLU A 68 -0.04 14.70 0.86
N ALA A 69 -0.25 13.57 1.55
CA ALA A 69 -1.17 12.53 1.13
C ALA A 69 -2.46 12.68 1.95
N THR A 70 -3.53 13.12 1.29
CA THR A 70 -4.84 13.36 1.92
C THR A 70 -5.79 12.18 1.76
N GLU A 71 -5.52 11.27 0.81
CA GLU A 71 -6.28 10.05 0.57
C GLU A 71 -5.35 8.83 0.67
N LEU A 72 -5.63 7.96 1.63
CA LEU A 72 -4.82 6.77 1.91
C LEU A 72 -5.56 5.46 1.60
N ARG A 73 -6.85 5.54 1.21
CA ARG A 73 -7.63 4.37 0.86
C ARG A 73 -7.19 3.82 -0.49
N SER A 74 -7.28 2.51 -0.67
CA SER A 74 -7.21 1.87 -1.98
C SER A 74 -8.47 2.21 -2.79
N GLY A 75 -8.33 2.35 -4.11
CA GLY A 75 -9.44 2.70 -4.98
C GLY A 75 -9.03 2.68 -6.45
N TYR A 76 -9.85 3.26 -7.30
CA TYR A 76 -9.58 3.40 -8.73
C TYR A 76 -9.84 4.82 -9.23
N LEU A 77 -9.20 5.16 -10.32
CA LEU A 77 -9.44 6.40 -11.05
C LEU A 77 -10.30 6.10 -12.28
N LYS A 78 -11.49 6.66 -12.33
CA LYS A 78 -12.37 6.60 -13.49
C LYS A 78 -12.12 7.81 -14.39
N ASN A 79 -11.92 7.57 -15.67
CA ASN A 79 -11.86 8.65 -16.66
C ASN A 79 -13.30 9.07 -17.02
N GLU A 80 -13.69 10.26 -16.62
CA GLU A 80 -14.96 10.89 -16.95
C GLU A 80 -14.68 12.05 -17.92
N GLU A 81 -14.87 11.82 -19.23
CA GLU A 81 -14.70 12.81 -20.29
C GLU A 81 -13.33 13.55 -20.28
N GLY A 82 -12.24 12.80 -20.02
CA GLY A 82 -10.89 13.35 -19.96
C GLY A 82 -10.45 13.82 -18.56
N HIS A 83 -11.32 13.74 -17.57
CA HIS A 83 -11.01 14.05 -16.17
C HIS A 83 -11.01 12.77 -15.33
N PHE A 84 -9.94 12.56 -14.56
CA PHE A 84 -9.87 11.43 -13.64
C PHE A 84 -10.53 11.78 -12.32
N LYS A 85 -11.51 10.96 -11.92
CA LYS A 85 -12.17 11.03 -10.62
C LYS A 85 -11.83 9.81 -9.79
N TYR A 86 -11.47 10.05 -8.52
CA TYR A 86 -11.11 8.98 -7.60
C TYR A 86 -12.35 8.37 -6.93
N TYR A 87 -12.41 7.04 -6.94
CA TYR A 87 -13.44 6.24 -6.27
C TYR A 87 -12.77 5.27 -5.30
N PRO A 88 -12.94 5.47 -3.98
CA PRO A 88 -12.39 4.55 -2.99
C PRO A 88 -13.13 3.22 -3.00
N PHE A 89 -12.41 2.13 -2.79
CA PHE A 89 -13.04 0.84 -2.53
C PHE A 89 -13.81 0.85 -1.21
N PRO A 90 -14.81 -0.05 -1.04
CA PRO A 90 -15.48 -0.25 0.24
C PRO A 90 -14.51 -0.57 1.38
N ASN A 91 -14.91 -0.28 2.61
CA ASN A 91 -14.08 -0.52 3.79
C ASN A 91 -13.64 -1.99 3.95
N THR A 92 -14.41 -2.93 3.44
CA THR A 92 -14.06 -4.37 3.42
C THR A 92 -12.80 -4.69 2.62
N LEU A 93 -12.41 -3.82 1.68
CA LEU A 93 -11.20 -3.93 0.87
C LEU A 93 -10.05 -3.03 1.37
N GLN A 94 -10.25 -2.30 2.48
CA GLN A 94 -9.21 -1.44 3.09
C GLN A 94 -8.43 -2.15 4.20
N VAL A 95 -8.47 -3.48 4.25
CA VAL A 95 -7.90 -4.28 5.35
C VAL A 95 -6.40 -4.58 5.18
N ALA A 96 -5.90 -4.49 3.95
CA ALA A 96 -4.48 -4.58 3.63
C ALA A 96 -4.21 -3.95 2.24
N PRO A 97 -2.94 -3.65 1.88
CA PRO A 97 -2.62 -3.05 0.59
C PRO A 97 -3.04 -3.92 -0.59
N VAL A 98 -3.64 -3.30 -1.60
CA VAL A 98 -3.86 -3.90 -2.92
C VAL A 98 -2.61 -3.61 -3.76
N LEU A 99 -1.99 -4.64 -4.33
CA LEU A 99 -0.69 -4.54 -4.99
C LEU A 99 -0.73 -4.93 -6.47
N THR A 100 -1.74 -5.67 -6.89
CA THR A 100 -1.87 -6.11 -8.28
C THR A 100 -3.32 -6.19 -8.70
N PHE A 101 -3.54 -5.98 -10.01
CA PHE A 101 -4.83 -6.06 -10.65
C PHE A 101 -4.71 -6.89 -11.92
N LEU A 102 -5.71 -7.71 -12.19
CA LEU A 102 -5.82 -8.50 -13.41
C LEU A 102 -7.19 -8.24 -14.05
N PRO A 103 -7.26 -7.50 -15.17
CA PRO A 103 -8.48 -7.42 -15.97
C PRO A 103 -8.64 -8.68 -16.83
N TYR A 104 -9.80 -9.32 -16.74
CA TYR A 104 -10.14 -10.50 -17.51
C TYR A 104 -11.67 -10.72 -17.47
N ASP A 105 -12.23 -11.38 -18.47
CA ASP A 105 -13.64 -11.83 -18.46
C ASP A 105 -13.75 -13.12 -17.61
N PHE A 106 -13.89 -12.95 -16.29
CA PHE A 106 -14.00 -14.07 -15.35
C PHE A 106 -15.38 -14.72 -15.34
N THR A 107 -16.41 -14.00 -15.77
CA THR A 107 -17.78 -14.49 -15.77
C THR A 107 -18.19 -15.13 -17.10
N GLY A 108 -17.45 -14.87 -18.18
CA GLY A 108 -17.74 -15.35 -19.52
C GLY A 108 -18.90 -14.61 -20.21
N ASP A 109 -19.26 -13.41 -19.73
CA ASP A 109 -20.37 -12.61 -20.27
C ASP A 109 -19.92 -11.60 -21.34
N GLY A 110 -18.62 -11.60 -21.68
CA GLY A 110 -18.01 -10.70 -22.66
C GLY A 110 -17.63 -9.33 -22.09
N LYS A 111 -17.80 -9.09 -20.79
CA LYS A 111 -17.30 -7.90 -20.09
C LYS A 111 -16.03 -8.22 -19.33
N THR A 112 -15.27 -7.18 -19.05
CA THR A 112 -14.04 -7.32 -18.29
C THR A 112 -14.31 -6.97 -16.83
N GLU A 113 -14.08 -7.93 -15.94
CA GLU A 113 -13.98 -7.72 -14.51
C GLU A 113 -12.52 -7.48 -14.12
N VAL A 114 -12.29 -7.07 -12.87
CA VAL A 114 -10.94 -6.84 -12.35
C VAL A 114 -10.73 -7.66 -11.08
N LEU A 115 -9.82 -8.63 -11.13
CA LEU A 115 -9.36 -9.33 -9.92
C LEU A 115 -8.27 -8.48 -9.26
N ALA A 116 -8.49 -8.11 -8.01
CA ALA A 116 -7.56 -7.37 -7.17
C ALA A 116 -6.95 -8.31 -6.12
N ALA A 117 -5.65 -8.22 -5.91
CA ALA A 117 -4.94 -8.97 -4.88
C ALA A 117 -3.80 -8.13 -4.25
N GLY A 118 -3.26 -8.59 -3.11
CA GLY A 118 -2.26 -7.80 -2.43
C GLY A 118 -1.64 -8.49 -1.23
N ASN A 119 -1.74 -7.83 -0.09
CA ASN A 119 -1.05 -8.12 1.18
C ASN A 119 0.43 -7.73 1.17
N TYR A 120 0.93 -7.29 2.33
CA TYR A 120 2.29 -6.82 2.46
C TYR A 120 2.93 -7.23 3.79
N PHE A 121 4.10 -7.88 3.72
CA PHE A 121 4.83 -8.38 4.88
C PHE A 121 6.09 -7.57 5.21
N GLY A 122 6.46 -6.62 4.34
CA GLY A 122 7.67 -5.81 4.48
C GLY A 122 7.54 -4.63 5.46
N VAL A 123 6.60 -4.70 6.40
CA VAL A 123 6.45 -3.73 7.49
C VAL A 123 7.41 -4.06 8.64
N LYS A 124 7.69 -3.07 9.50
CA LYS A 124 8.51 -3.32 10.70
C LYS A 124 7.80 -4.29 11.65
N PRO A 125 8.53 -5.15 12.37
CA PRO A 125 7.94 -6.21 13.21
C PRO A 125 6.87 -5.73 14.21
N TYR A 126 7.02 -4.52 14.75
CA TYR A 126 6.04 -3.95 15.67
C TYR A 126 4.72 -3.48 15.02
N GLN A 127 4.67 -3.40 13.69
CA GLN A 127 3.45 -3.06 12.94
C GLN A 127 2.62 -4.29 12.60
N GLY A 128 3.18 -5.50 12.79
CA GLY A 128 2.56 -6.75 12.39
C GLY A 128 2.63 -7.01 10.88
N ARG A 129 1.79 -7.91 10.39
CA ARG A 129 1.65 -8.23 8.97
C ARG A 129 0.35 -7.66 8.43
N LEU A 130 0.37 -7.14 7.22
CA LEU A 130 -0.81 -6.68 6.50
C LEU A 130 -1.26 -7.80 5.56
N ASP A 131 -1.94 -8.82 6.09
CA ASP A 131 -2.16 -10.12 5.45
C ASP A 131 -3.65 -10.55 5.38
N ALA A 132 -4.57 -9.66 5.72
CA ALA A 132 -5.99 -9.98 5.84
C ALA A 132 -6.82 -9.80 4.56
N PHE A 133 -6.21 -9.40 3.43
CA PHE A 133 -6.93 -9.19 2.18
C PHE A 133 -7.12 -10.52 1.44
N PRO A 134 -8.38 -11.00 1.26
CA PRO A 134 -8.64 -12.28 0.62
C PRO A 134 -8.58 -12.23 -0.93
N GLY A 135 -8.23 -11.07 -1.50
CA GLY A 135 -8.50 -10.76 -2.89
C GLY A 135 -9.95 -10.34 -3.10
N ALA A 136 -10.23 -9.73 -4.25
CA ALA A 136 -11.57 -9.31 -4.61
C ALA A 136 -11.77 -9.29 -6.12
N LEU A 137 -12.88 -9.84 -6.60
CA LEU A 137 -13.35 -9.65 -7.97
C LEU A 137 -14.30 -8.46 -8.01
N ILE A 138 -13.93 -7.47 -8.80
CA ILE A 138 -14.68 -6.23 -9.00
C ILE A 138 -15.50 -6.42 -10.27
N LEU A 139 -16.82 -6.62 -10.12
CA LEU A 139 -17.77 -6.86 -11.21
C LEU A 139 -18.32 -5.55 -11.79
N GLY A 140 -18.18 -4.44 -11.08
CA GLY A 140 -18.67 -3.13 -11.47
C GLY A 140 -18.43 -2.09 -10.38
N GLU A 141 -19.06 -0.92 -10.50
CA GLU A 141 -18.82 0.20 -9.58
C GLU A 141 -19.17 -0.09 -8.10
N SER A 142 -20.14 -0.98 -7.85
CA SER A 142 -20.63 -1.27 -6.51
C SER A 142 -20.69 -2.77 -6.16
N GLU A 143 -20.41 -3.64 -7.11
CA GLU A 143 -20.49 -5.08 -6.89
C GLU A 143 -19.08 -5.69 -6.80
N ILE A 144 -18.77 -6.22 -5.63
CA ILE A 144 -17.45 -6.76 -5.30
C ILE A 144 -17.62 -8.10 -4.59
N LEU A 145 -17.00 -9.13 -5.13
CA LEU A 145 -16.97 -10.47 -4.54
C LEU A 145 -15.60 -10.71 -3.86
N PRO A 146 -15.59 -10.99 -2.56
CA PRO A 146 -14.35 -11.40 -1.89
C PRO A 146 -13.78 -12.70 -2.44
N GLY A 147 -12.45 -12.79 -2.60
CA GLY A 147 -11.76 -13.93 -3.20
C GLY A 147 -12.05 -15.26 -2.54
N ASN A 148 -12.18 -15.30 -1.22
CA ASN A 148 -12.51 -16.51 -0.47
C ASN A 148 -13.90 -17.11 -0.78
N ARG A 149 -14.81 -16.32 -1.36
CA ARG A 149 -16.10 -16.82 -1.87
C ARG A 149 -16.00 -17.44 -3.25
N MET A 150 -14.88 -17.24 -3.93
CA MET A 150 -14.60 -17.76 -5.26
C MET A 150 -13.59 -18.93 -5.22
N GLY A 151 -13.23 -19.43 -4.04
CA GLY A 151 -12.24 -20.48 -3.88
C GLY A 151 -10.79 -20.02 -3.93
N LEU A 152 -10.52 -18.70 -3.96
CA LEU A 152 -9.16 -18.16 -3.88
C LEU A 152 -8.69 -18.13 -2.42
N ASP A 153 -7.49 -18.61 -2.16
CA ASP A 153 -6.84 -18.57 -0.84
C ASP A 153 -5.69 -17.56 -0.84
N PHE A 154 -6.05 -16.28 -0.84
CA PHE A 154 -5.09 -15.17 -0.86
C PHE A 154 -4.78 -14.58 0.52
N MET A 155 -5.53 -14.97 1.55
CA MET A 155 -5.23 -14.57 2.91
C MET A 155 -3.88 -15.16 3.36
N ASN A 156 -3.14 -14.40 4.16
CA ASN A 156 -1.80 -14.76 4.62
C ASN A 156 -0.75 -14.97 3.52
N LYS A 157 -1.05 -14.57 2.28
CA LYS A 157 -0.13 -14.64 1.14
C LYS A 157 0.15 -13.23 0.60
N SER A 158 1.40 -12.95 0.26
CA SER A 158 1.80 -11.65 -0.28
C SER A 158 1.87 -11.71 -1.81
N ILE A 159 0.73 -11.49 -2.45
CA ILE A 159 0.59 -11.55 -3.90
C ILE A 159 1.29 -10.36 -4.56
N ARG A 160 2.09 -10.62 -5.60
CA ARG A 160 2.81 -9.60 -6.35
C ARG A 160 2.38 -9.48 -7.79
N HIS A 161 1.95 -10.58 -8.37
CA HIS A 161 1.52 -10.60 -9.76
C HIS A 161 0.42 -11.63 -9.98
N LEU A 162 -0.52 -11.27 -10.85
CA LEU A 162 -1.57 -12.14 -11.36
C LEU A 162 -1.51 -12.14 -12.87
N SER A 163 -1.71 -13.29 -13.51
CA SER A 163 -1.89 -13.38 -14.95
C SER A 163 -2.78 -14.56 -15.31
N VAL A 164 -3.41 -14.51 -16.47
CA VAL A 164 -4.03 -15.68 -17.08
C VAL A 164 -2.99 -16.37 -17.96
N ILE A 165 -2.88 -17.68 -17.81
CA ILE A 165 -2.02 -18.55 -18.63
C ILE A 165 -2.89 -19.63 -19.26
N GLU A 166 -2.47 -20.15 -20.39
CA GLU A 166 -3.12 -21.29 -21.07
C GLU A 166 -2.33 -22.58 -20.82
N LEU A 167 -3.02 -23.61 -20.31
CA LEU A 167 -2.47 -24.94 -20.15
C LEU A 167 -3.44 -25.94 -20.79
N ASN A 168 -2.97 -26.64 -21.83
CA ASN A 168 -3.79 -27.58 -22.61
C ASN A 168 -5.09 -26.97 -23.17
N ASP A 169 -4.98 -25.77 -23.75
CA ASP A 169 -6.07 -24.97 -24.31
C ASP A 169 -7.15 -24.55 -23.30
N GLU A 170 -6.85 -24.61 -22.00
CA GLU A 170 -7.71 -24.13 -20.92
C GLU A 170 -7.06 -22.98 -20.16
N PRO A 171 -7.85 -21.93 -19.79
CA PRO A 171 -7.32 -20.80 -19.06
C PRO A 171 -7.17 -21.11 -17.56
N PHE A 172 -6.05 -20.67 -17.00
CA PHE A 172 -5.74 -20.77 -15.59
C PHE A 172 -5.27 -19.40 -15.05
N LEU A 173 -5.65 -19.08 -13.83
CA LEU A 173 -5.10 -17.98 -13.09
C LEU A 173 -3.77 -18.40 -12.46
N LEU A 174 -2.69 -17.71 -12.81
CA LEU A 174 -1.40 -17.81 -12.14
C LEU A 174 -1.28 -16.70 -11.09
N ALA A 175 -1.03 -17.07 -9.85
CA ALA A 175 -0.73 -16.15 -8.75
C ALA A 175 0.73 -16.31 -8.31
N VAL A 176 1.47 -15.20 -8.31
CA VAL A 176 2.88 -15.15 -7.91
C VAL A 176 3.00 -14.40 -6.59
N TYR A 177 3.69 -15.01 -5.63
CA TYR A 177 3.84 -14.53 -4.26
C TYR A 177 5.26 -14.05 -3.98
N ASN A 178 5.39 -13.20 -2.98
CA ASN A 178 6.68 -12.81 -2.44
C ASN A 178 7.10 -13.78 -1.33
N GLY A 179 8.15 -14.56 -1.59
CA GLY A 179 8.71 -15.48 -0.61
C GLY A 179 7.95 -16.81 -0.49
N ASP A 180 7.10 -17.15 -1.48
CA ASP A 180 6.36 -18.39 -1.53
C ASP A 180 6.28 -18.93 -2.97
N ALA A 181 5.91 -20.20 -3.14
CA ALA A 181 5.73 -20.82 -4.44
C ALA A 181 4.52 -20.22 -5.18
N ALA A 182 4.63 -20.05 -6.50
CA ALA A 182 3.49 -19.66 -7.32
C ALA A 182 2.40 -20.75 -7.31
N GLU A 183 1.15 -20.32 -7.41
CA GLU A 183 -0.01 -21.19 -7.47
C GLU A 183 -0.80 -20.99 -8.76
N VAL A 184 -1.48 -22.02 -9.18
CA VAL A 184 -2.32 -22.02 -10.39
C VAL A 184 -3.74 -22.43 -9.99
N TYR A 185 -4.72 -21.63 -10.36
CA TYR A 185 -6.15 -21.87 -10.13
C TYR A 185 -6.85 -22.09 -11.48
N GLN A 186 -7.64 -23.15 -11.58
CA GLN A 186 -8.43 -23.37 -12.78
C GLN A 186 -9.59 -22.37 -12.84
N LEU A 187 -9.73 -21.70 -13.98
CA LEU A 187 -10.87 -20.82 -14.24
C LEU A 187 -12.02 -21.69 -14.76
N MET A 188 -13.07 -21.84 -13.94
CA MET A 188 -14.25 -22.60 -14.36
C MET A 188 -15.09 -21.72 -15.29
N LYS A 189 -15.42 -22.24 -16.48
CA LYS A 189 -16.41 -21.62 -17.35
C LYS A 189 -17.79 -21.89 -16.73
N ASN A 190 -18.53 -20.83 -16.43
CA ASN A 190 -19.94 -20.99 -16.11
C ASN A 190 -20.65 -21.46 -17.37
N ASN A 191 -21.22 -22.68 -17.34
CA ASN A 191 -22.08 -23.24 -18.39
C ASN A 191 -23.44 -22.56 -18.38
#